data_e12304f0d4881db02658a455b217fb69
#
_entry.id   e12304f0d4881db02658a455b217fb69
#
_cell.length_a   1.000
_cell.length_b   1.000
_cell.length_c   1.000
_cell.angle_alpha   90.00
_cell.angle_beta   90.00
_cell.angle_gamma   90.00
#
_symmetry.space_group_name_H-M   'P 1'
#
loop_
_entity.id
_entity.type
_entity.pdbx_description
1 polymer ?
#
loop_
_entity_poly.entity_id
_entity_poly.type
_entity_poly.pdbx_seq_one_letter_code
_entity_poly.pdbx_strand_id
1 'polypeptide(L)'
;NFDNNWQIGFGQTKLPGNRQRVVSSSEMQFAERSVVNNTFNIDRDFGFQGWYRNTIEGVGLNLRAAISNGDGRNPISTSGARAGGFCYTGRAEILPFGAFTGGGDYFEGDVLREKTPKLSVGATYSVNSRMRRTMGQLGPELYTPTANSNNQLISTNTLLADALLKYSGLALYGEYAMRDSKNNPVTKSANVDDRFVFLGTGILAQASYCFPSM
;
A
#
# COMPACT_ATOMS: atom_id res chain seq x y z
N ASN A 1 -14.78 15.35 -9.02
CA ASN A 1 -14.94 15.88 -7.66
C ASN A 1 -16.41 16.20 -7.42
N PHE A 2 -17.03 15.62 -6.41
CA PHE A 2 -18.43 15.91 -6.05
C PHE A 2 -18.53 17.07 -5.05
N ASP A 3 -17.47 17.28 -4.31
CA ASP A 3 -17.26 18.28 -3.28
C ASP A 3 -15.74 18.41 -3.11
N ASN A 4 -15.28 19.47 -2.47
CA ASN A 4 -13.85 19.65 -2.19
C ASN A 4 -13.23 18.54 -1.33
N ASN A 5 -14.06 17.79 -0.60
CA ASN A 5 -13.66 16.73 0.32
C ASN A 5 -13.67 15.33 -0.31
N TRP A 6 -14.45 15.11 -1.37
CA TRP A 6 -14.64 13.81 -1.98
C TRP A 6 -14.02 13.70 -3.37
N GLN A 7 -13.38 12.59 -3.65
CA GLN A 7 -12.89 12.24 -4.98
C GLN A 7 -13.21 10.78 -5.26
N ILE A 8 -13.53 10.48 -6.52
CA ILE A 8 -13.72 9.11 -7.01
C ILE A 8 -12.82 8.94 -8.23
N GLY A 9 -12.17 7.81 -8.33
CA GLY A 9 -11.33 7.42 -9.46
C GLY A 9 -11.66 6.01 -9.94
N PHE A 10 -11.47 5.80 -11.24
CA PHE A 10 -11.59 4.51 -11.88
C PHE A 10 -10.41 4.29 -12.81
N GLY A 11 -9.91 3.06 -12.87
CA GLY A 11 -8.79 2.68 -13.72
C GLY A 11 -7.65 2.03 -12.95
N GLN A 12 -6.47 1.92 -13.58
CA GLN A 12 -5.28 1.40 -12.94
C GLN A 12 -4.56 2.50 -12.14
N THR A 13 -4.81 2.54 -10.85
CA THR A 13 -4.27 3.56 -9.94
C THR A 13 -3.54 2.92 -8.76
N LYS A 14 -2.78 3.73 -8.00
CA LYS A 14 -2.17 3.28 -6.75
C LYS A 14 -3.28 3.00 -5.74
N LEU A 15 -3.34 1.79 -5.20
CA LEU A 15 -4.22 1.45 -4.09
C LEU A 15 -3.80 2.19 -2.80
N PRO A 16 -4.72 2.39 -1.86
CA PRO A 16 -4.41 3.01 -0.56
C PRO A 16 -3.64 2.03 0.36
N GLY A 17 -2.45 1.63 -0.06
CA GLY A 17 -1.59 0.66 0.61
C GLY A 17 -0.52 1.28 1.49
N ASN A 18 0.68 0.71 1.40
CA ASN A 18 1.86 1.20 2.13
C ASN A 18 2.12 2.69 1.87
N ARG A 19 2.49 3.44 2.89
CA ARG A 19 2.87 4.86 2.72
C ARG A 19 3.96 5.02 1.67
N GLN A 20 5.01 4.21 1.70
CA GLN A 20 6.08 4.25 0.67
C GLN A 20 5.59 3.96 -0.75
N ARG A 21 4.45 3.30 -0.95
CA ARG A 21 3.86 3.12 -2.30
C ARG A 21 3.02 4.30 -2.73
N VAL A 22 2.31 4.91 -1.79
CA VAL A 22 1.49 6.10 -2.05
C VAL A 22 2.39 7.29 -2.36
N VAL A 23 3.48 7.47 -1.61
CA VAL A 23 4.52 8.48 -1.84
C VAL A 23 5.16 8.29 -3.23
N SER A 24 5.47 9.37 -3.92
CA SER A 24 6.22 9.35 -5.18
C SER A 24 7.64 8.85 -4.94
N SER A 25 8.23 8.18 -5.94
CA SER A 25 9.63 7.77 -5.87
C SER A 25 10.61 8.95 -5.81
N SER A 26 10.21 10.12 -6.31
CA SER A 26 10.99 11.35 -6.21
C SER A 26 10.98 11.99 -4.82
N GLU A 27 10.07 11.59 -3.95
CA GLU A 27 9.83 12.16 -2.63
C GLU A 27 10.27 11.23 -1.49
N MET A 28 10.97 10.16 -1.84
CA MET A 28 11.56 9.22 -0.88
C MET A 28 12.90 9.76 -0.37
N GLN A 29 13.31 9.35 0.84
CA GLN A 29 14.65 9.68 1.36
C GLN A 29 15.74 8.72 0.84
N PHE A 30 15.39 7.51 0.44
CA PHE A 30 16.32 6.52 -0.13
C PHE A 30 15.99 6.25 -1.57
N ALA A 31 16.99 5.86 -2.35
CA ALA A 31 16.82 5.52 -3.77
C ALA A 31 15.82 4.38 -3.99
N GLU A 32 15.74 3.45 -3.04
CA GLU A 32 14.84 2.31 -3.12
C GLU A 32 13.91 2.21 -1.90
N ARG A 33 12.77 1.55 -2.12
CA ARG A 33 11.80 1.23 -1.08
C ARG A 33 12.33 0.14 -0.17
N SER A 34 11.87 0.13 1.06
CA SER A 34 12.24 -0.86 2.06
C SER A 34 11.91 -2.30 1.64
N VAL A 35 12.62 -3.26 2.23
CA VAL A 35 12.31 -4.69 2.09
C VAL A 35 10.89 -5.00 2.56
N VAL A 36 10.43 -4.35 3.63
CA VAL A 36 9.05 -4.48 4.14
C VAL A 36 8.04 -4.09 3.06
N ASN A 37 8.25 -2.93 2.43
CA ASN A 37 7.40 -2.47 1.35
C ASN A 37 7.49 -3.39 0.11
N ASN A 38 8.65 -3.92 -0.21
CA ASN A 38 8.80 -4.83 -1.33
C ASN A 38 8.04 -6.14 -1.09
N THR A 39 8.12 -6.70 0.12
CA THR A 39 7.54 -7.99 0.48
C THR A 39 6.02 -7.91 0.70
N PHE A 40 5.55 -6.88 1.41
CA PHE A 40 4.14 -6.74 1.82
C PHE A 40 3.43 -5.62 1.07
N ASN A 41 3.77 -5.39 -0.19
CA ASN A 41 3.24 -4.27 -0.93
C ASN A 41 1.73 -4.38 -1.21
N ILE A 42 1.08 -3.21 -1.24
CA ILE A 42 -0.20 -2.95 -1.86
C ILE A 42 0.06 -1.81 -2.84
N ASP A 43 0.17 -2.16 -4.13
CA ASP A 43 0.62 -1.22 -5.18
C ASP A 43 -0.55 -0.82 -6.09
N ARG A 44 -0.32 -0.77 -7.39
CA ARG A 44 -1.34 -0.42 -8.38
C ARG A 44 -2.17 -1.61 -8.79
N ASP A 45 -3.44 -1.35 -8.98
CA ASP A 45 -4.38 -2.32 -9.53
C ASP A 45 -5.48 -1.60 -10.30
N PHE A 46 -6.27 -2.33 -11.07
CA PHE A 46 -7.37 -1.80 -11.83
C PHE A 46 -8.68 -1.92 -11.03
N GLY A 47 -9.39 -0.81 -10.85
CA GLY A 47 -10.63 -0.80 -10.08
C GLY A 47 -11.19 0.58 -9.82
N PHE A 48 -12.08 0.65 -8.85
CA PHE A 48 -12.67 1.88 -8.35
C PHE A 48 -12.02 2.27 -7.03
N GLN A 49 -11.82 3.58 -6.82
CA GLN A 49 -11.35 4.14 -5.57
C GLN A 49 -12.13 5.38 -5.18
N GLY A 50 -12.35 5.54 -3.89
CA GLY A 50 -12.91 6.73 -3.26
C GLY A 50 -11.93 7.32 -2.25
N TRP A 51 -11.87 8.65 -2.20
CA TRP A 51 -11.09 9.42 -1.23
C TRP A 51 -11.98 10.42 -0.54
N TYR A 52 -11.80 10.53 0.75
CA TYR A 52 -12.38 11.59 1.57
C TYR A 52 -11.27 12.26 2.38
N ARG A 53 -11.20 13.59 2.31
CA ARG A 53 -10.24 14.38 3.08
C ARG A 53 -10.97 15.54 3.73
N ASN A 54 -10.76 15.69 5.03
CA ASN A 54 -11.35 16.80 5.79
C ASN A 54 -10.40 17.23 6.91
N THR A 55 -10.65 18.43 7.44
CA THR A 55 -10.01 18.92 8.66
C THR A 55 -11.11 19.34 9.64
N ILE A 56 -11.16 18.70 10.79
CA ILE A 56 -12.16 18.92 11.83
C ILE A 56 -11.42 19.45 13.07
N GLU A 57 -11.73 20.66 13.49
CA GLU A 57 -11.12 21.31 14.66
C GLU A 57 -9.57 21.28 14.65
N GLY A 58 -8.96 21.44 13.48
CA GLY A 58 -7.51 21.41 13.31
C GLY A 58 -6.90 20.01 13.15
N VAL A 59 -7.68 18.94 13.33
CA VAL A 59 -7.24 17.55 13.09
C VAL A 59 -7.57 17.16 11.65
N GLY A 60 -6.56 16.75 10.90
CA GLY A 60 -6.74 16.22 9.55
C GLY A 60 -7.22 14.77 9.57
N LEU A 61 -8.18 14.44 8.70
CA LEU A 61 -8.69 13.09 8.48
C LEU A 61 -8.64 12.75 6.98
N ASN A 62 -7.97 11.65 6.62
CA ASN A 62 -7.94 11.13 5.27
C ASN A 62 -8.48 9.69 5.28
N LEU A 63 -9.56 9.44 4.55
CA LEU A 63 -10.12 8.10 4.37
C LEU A 63 -10.01 7.72 2.90
N ARG A 64 -9.65 6.47 2.63
CA ARG A 64 -9.56 5.93 1.28
C ARG A 64 -10.10 4.52 1.25
N ALA A 65 -10.83 4.19 0.20
CA ALA A 65 -11.31 2.84 -0.03
C ALA A 65 -11.14 2.49 -1.52
N ALA A 66 -10.86 1.23 -1.80
CA ALA A 66 -10.73 0.70 -3.14
C ALA A 66 -11.34 -0.68 -3.28
N ILE A 67 -11.94 -0.93 -4.44
CA ILE A 67 -12.35 -2.25 -4.92
C ILE A 67 -11.63 -2.46 -6.24
N SER A 68 -10.77 -3.47 -6.31
CA SER A 68 -9.93 -3.75 -7.47
C SER A 68 -9.86 -5.23 -7.82
N ASN A 69 -9.28 -5.55 -8.97
CA ASN A 69 -9.21 -6.93 -9.46
C ASN A 69 -8.33 -7.86 -8.61
N GLY A 70 -7.39 -7.34 -7.82
CA GLY A 70 -6.44 -8.14 -7.05
C GLY A 70 -5.24 -8.69 -7.86
N ASP A 71 -5.19 -8.42 -9.16
CA ASP A 71 -4.19 -8.97 -10.09
C ASP A 71 -2.87 -8.17 -10.12
N GLY A 72 -2.90 -6.92 -9.67
CA GLY A 72 -1.78 -6.00 -9.74
C GLY A 72 -1.65 -5.29 -11.10
N ARG A 73 -0.47 -4.72 -11.35
CA ARG A 73 -0.20 -3.95 -12.57
C ARG A 73 -0.27 -4.79 -13.82
N ASN A 74 -0.92 -4.24 -14.87
CA ASN A 74 -0.88 -4.77 -16.23
C ASN A 74 -1.04 -6.29 -16.27
N PRO A 75 -2.14 -6.84 -15.79
CA PRO A 75 -2.33 -8.28 -15.74
C PRO A 75 -2.32 -8.81 -17.17
N ILE A 76 -1.33 -9.64 -17.51
CA ILE A 76 -1.28 -10.34 -18.79
C ILE A 76 -2.15 -11.57 -18.65
N SER A 77 -3.33 -11.54 -19.24
CA SER A 77 -4.18 -12.71 -19.29
C SER A 77 -3.82 -13.59 -20.46
N THR A 78 -3.04 -14.63 -20.23
CA THR A 78 -2.70 -15.62 -21.25
C THR A 78 -3.56 -16.87 -21.19
N SER A 79 -4.42 -17.03 -20.19
CA SER A 79 -5.31 -18.21 -20.08
C SER A 79 -6.70 -17.84 -19.63
N GLY A 80 -7.71 -18.44 -20.26
CA GLY A 80 -9.13 -18.15 -20.11
C GLY A 80 -9.78 -18.49 -18.75
N ALA A 81 -9.02 -18.84 -17.74
CA ALA A 81 -9.51 -19.11 -16.39
C ALA A 81 -9.48 -17.82 -15.53
N ARG A 82 -10.19 -16.80 -15.97
CA ARG A 82 -10.49 -15.61 -15.15
C ARG A 82 -11.74 -15.87 -14.32
N ALA A 83 -11.67 -16.67 -13.33
CA ALA A 83 -12.71 -16.62 -12.32
C ALA A 83 -12.37 -15.46 -11.38
N GLY A 84 -13.22 -14.44 -11.36
CA GLY A 84 -13.01 -13.21 -10.63
C GLY A 84 -12.77 -13.41 -9.14
N GLY A 85 -11.85 -12.66 -8.62
CA GLY A 85 -11.69 -12.34 -7.20
C GLY A 85 -11.55 -10.84 -7.13
N PHE A 86 -11.94 -10.24 -6.00
CA PHE A 86 -11.74 -8.82 -5.76
C PHE A 86 -10.74 -8.61 -4.64
N CYS A 87 -10.03 -7.50 -4.73
CA CYS A 87 -9.25 -6.96 -3.65
C CYS A 87 -10.00 -5.75 -3.06
N TYR A 88 -10.27 -5.79 -1.77
CA TYR A 88 -10.88 -4.70 -1.02
C TYR A 88 -9.81 -4.08 -0.14
N THR A 89 -9.57 -2.79 -0.28
CA THR A 89 -8.55 -2.09 0.49
C THR A 89 -9.15 -0.84 1.11
N GLY A 90 -8.97 -0.67 2.42
CA GLY A 90 -9.37 0.52 3.16
C GLY A 90 -8.19 1.09 3.92
N ARG A 91 -8.04 2.44 3.92
CA ARG A 91 -7.01 3.16 4.67
C ARG A 91 -7.63 4.35 5.38
N ALA A 92 -7.27 4.52 6.64
CA ALA A 92 -7.54 5.71 7.43
C ALA A 92 -6.23 6.35 7.87
N GLU A 93 -6.16 7.68 7.80
CA GLU A 93 -5.03 8.48 8.30
C GLU A 93 -5.56 9.61 9.15
N ILE A 94 -4.91 9.86 10.28
CA ILE A 94 -5.18 10.97 11.17
C ILE A 94 -3.94 11.84 11.29
N LEU A 95 -4.13 13.16 11.18
CA LEU A 95 -3.09 14.18 11.34
C LEU A 95 -3.43 15.03 12.59
N PRO A 96 -3.08 14.56 13.80
CA PRO A 96 -3.53 15.16 15.05
C PRO A 96 -3.02 16.59 15.27
N PHE A 97 -1.90 16.97 14.63
CA PHE A 97 -1.33 18.31 14.69
C PHE A 97 -1.63 19.13 13.43
N GLY A 98 -2.69 18.77 12.71
CA GLY A 98 -3.09 19.42 11.47
C GLY A 98 -2.26 19.01 10.25
N ALA A 99 -2.60 19.60 9.11
CA ALA A 99 -1.94 19.30 7.84
C ALA A 99 -0.46 19.71 7.87
N PHE A 100 0.36 18.95 7.12
CA PHE A 100 1.74 19.29 6.86
C PHE A 100 1.85 20.43 5.84
N THR A 101 2.88 21.24 5.95
CA THR A 101 3.17 22.32 5.00
C THR A 101 3.38 21.73 3.61
N GLY A 102 2.72 22.31 2.59
CA GLY A 102 2.89 21.91 1.20
C GLY A 102 2.61 20.45 0.88
N GLY A 103 1.75 19.76 1.66
CA GLY A 103 1.47 18.34 1.48
C GLY A 103 2.62 17.43 1.93
N GLY A 104 3.40 17.87 2.90
CA GLY A 104 4.57 17.18 3.42
C GLY A 104 4.33 15.79 4.00
N ASP A 105 3.08 15.40 4.23
CA ASP A 105 2.68 14.02 4.56
C ASP A 105 2.95 13.02 3.42
N TYR A 106 3.20 13.51 2.20
CA TYR A 106 3.59 12.72 1.03
C TYR A 106 5.07 12.82 0.66
N PHE A 107 5.90 13.41 1.50
CA PHE A 107 7.36 13.40 1.41
C PHE A 107 7.91 12.58 2.58
N GLU A 108 8.94 11.77 2.39
CA GLU A 108 9.53 11.05 3.50
C GLU A 108 10.39 11.95 4.39
N GLY A 109 11.23 12.81 3.80
CA GLY A 109 12.06 13.78 4.52
C GLY A 109 11.33 15.07 4.90
N ASP A 110 11.79 15.78 5.93
CA ASP A 110 11.27 17.12 6.31
C ASP A 110 11.99 18.23 5.55
N VAL A 111 11.86 18.21 4.21
CA VAL A 111 12.54 19.17 3.31
C VAL A 111 12.06 20.61 3.54
N LEU A 112 10.79 20.79 3.86
CA LEU A 112 10.18 22.10 4.12
C LEU A 112 10.41 22.59 5.55
N ARG A 113 11.07 21.78 6.39
CA ARG A 113 11.43 22.10 7.78
C ARG A 113 10.24 22.62 8.57
N GLU A 114 9.31 21.73 8.87
CA GLU A 114 8.10 22.05 9.65
C GLU A 114 8.42 22.87 10.91
N LYS A 115 7.82 24.03 11.03
CA LYS A 115 8.07 24.95 12.17
C LYS A 115 7.46 24.46 13.47
N THR A 116 6.46 23.62 13.40
CA THR A 116 5.78 22.97 14.52
C THR A 116 5.77 21.47 14.30
N PRO A 117 5.79 20.65 15.36
CA PRO A 117 5.68 19.19 15.18
C PRO A 117 4.45 18.82 14.35
N LYS A 118 4.64 17.94 13.37
CA LYS A 118 3.56 17.37 12.55
C LYS A 118 3.63 15.86 12.63
N LEU A 119 2.47 15.23 12.78
CA LEU A 119 2.34 13.78 12.90
C LEU A 119 1.24 13.27 11.97
N SER A 120 1.51 12.23 11.23
CA SER A 120 0.50 11.44 10.52
C SER A 120 0.57 10.01 11.04
N VAL A 121 -0.57 9.45 11.44
CA VAL A 121 -0.71 8.04 11.80
C VAL A 121 -1.72 7.42 10.86
N GLY A 122 -1.37 6.31 10.23
CA GLY A 122 -2.20 5.63 9.24
C GLY A 122 -2.32 4.13 9.50
N ALA A 123 -3.46 3.57 9.12
CA ALA A 123 -3.66 2.13 9.08
C ALA A 123 -4.37 1.72 7.78
N THR A 124 -3.95 0.61 7.20
CA THR A 124 -4.55 0.01 6.00
C THR A 124 -4.91 -1.43 6.29
N TYR A 125 -6.10 -1.83 5.86
CA TYR A 125 -6.50 -3.23 5.82
C TYR A 125 -6.92 -3.60 4.40
N SER A 126 -6.40 -4.73 3.92
CA SER A 126 -6.69 -5.21 2.57
C SER A 126 -6.97 -6.71 2.58
N VAL A 127 -8.06 -7.08 1.90
CA VAL A 127 -8.46 -8.47 1.65
C VAL A 127 -8.37 -8.73 0.17
N ASN A 128 -7.45 -9.60 -0.25
CA ASN A 128 -7.37 -10.06 -1.64
C ASN A 128 -7.90 -11.49 -1.70
N SER A 129 -9.06 -11.68 -2.30
CA SER A 129 -9.73 -12.99 -2.39
C SER A 129 -9.01 -13.96 -3.32
N ARG A 130 -8.12 -13.45 -4.18
CA ARG A 130 -7.45 -14.23 -5.21
C ARG A 130 -6.12 -13.61 -5.58
N MET A 131 -5.13 -13.88 -4.76
CA MET A 131 -3.79 -13.36 -5.00
C MET A 131 -3.14 -14.05 -6.20
N ARG A 132 -2.63 -13.26 -7.14
CA ARG A 132 -1.94 -13.77 -8.34
C ARG A 132 -0.44 -13.61 -8.31
N ARG A 133 0.10 -12.82 -7.40
CA ARG A 133 1.53 -12.53 -7.30
C ARG A 133 2.06 -12.87 -5.93
N THR A 134 3.35 -13.15 -5.85
CA THR A 134 3.99 -13.62 -4.62
C THR A 134 4.07 -12.56 -3.52
N MET A 135 4.14 -11.26 -3.89
CA MET A 135 4.43 -10.15 -2.97
C MET A 135 3.28 -9.11 -2.85
N GLY A 136 2.06 -9.47 -3.15
CA GLY A 136 0.92 -8.53 -3.20
C GLY A 136 0.54 -8.21 -4.64
N GLN A 137 0.53 -6.94 -5.04
CA GLN A 137 0.33 -6.53 -6.42
C GLN A 137 1.61 -6.57 -7.27
N LEU A 138 2.74 -6.94 -6.68
CA LEU A 138 4.05 -7.09 -7.34
C LEU A 138 4.64 -8.49 -7.12
N GLY A 139 5.79 -8.71 -7.73
CA GLY A 139 6.48 -9.98 -7.73
C GLY A 139 6.07 -10.90 -8.88
N PRO A 140 6.71 -12.06 -9.00
CA PRO A 140 6.36 -13.08 -9.99
C PRO A 140 4.90 -13.51 -9.86
N GLU A 141 4.30 -13.90 -10.97
CA GLU A 141 2.95 -14.48 -10.93
C GLU A 141 2.99 -15.88 -10.31
N LEU A 142 1.99 -16.18 -9.50
CA LEU A 142 1.71 -17.53 -9.04
C LEU A 142 1.21 -18.36 -10.22
N TYR A 143 1.51 -19.65 -10.22
CA TYR A 143 0.98 -20.53 -11.25
C TYR A 143 -0.53 -20.64 -11.11
N THR A 144 -1.24 -20.39 -12.21
CA THR A 144 -2.63 -20.79 -12.30
C THR A 144 -2.68 -22.27 -12.64
N PRO A 145 -3.29 -23.11 -11.80
CA PRO A 145 -3.50 -24.50 -12.16
C PRO A 145 -4.30 -24.58 -13.46
N THR A 146 -3.94 -25.49 -14.36
CA THR A 146 -4.73 -25.84 -15.54
C THR A 146 -6.11 -26.34 -15.13
N ALA A 147 -7.10 -26.24 -16.01
CA ALA A 147 -8.53 -26.44 -15.74
C ALA A 147 -8.94 -27.75 -15.03
N ASN A 148 -8.02 -28.71 -14.85
CA ASN A 148 -8.27 -30.00 -14.20
C ASN A 148 -7.63 -30.15 -12.81
N SER A 149 -6.97 -29.13 -12.26
CA SER A 149 -6.45 -29.16 -10.90
C SER A 149 -7.36 -28.35 -9.98
N ASN A 150 -7.62 -28.86 -8.78
CA ASN A 150 -8.37 -28.15 -7.74
C ASN A 150 -7.70 -26.77 -7.51
N ASN A 151 -8.28 -25.74 -8.11
CA ASN A 151 -7.82 -24.37 -8.08
C ASN A 151 -7.85 -23.85 -6.64
N GLN A 152 -6.80 -24.05 -5.87
CA GLN A 152 -6.68 -23.39 -4.59
C GLN A 152 -6.37 -21.91 -4.84
N LEU A 153 -7.41 -21.11 -4.67
CA LEU A 153 -7.28 -19.66 -4.66
C LEU A 153 -6.61 -19.24 -3.36
N ILE A 154 -5.53 -18.47 -3.45
CA ILE A 154 -4.85 -17.95 -2.26
C ILE A 154 -5.53 -16.64 -1.87
N SER A 155 -6.28 -16.69 -0.76
CA SER A 155 -6.88 -15.51 -0.16
C SER A 155 -5.97 -14.97 0.93
N THR A 156 -5.66 -13.67 0.87
CA THR A 156 -4.77 -13.03 1.83
C THR A 156 -5.44 -11.86 2.51
N ASN A 157 -5.11 -11.68 3.80
CA ASN A 157 -5.38 -10.47 4.56
C ASN A 157 -4.05 -9.74 4.80
N THR A 158 -4.00 -8.44 4.56
CA THR A 158 -2.83 -7.62 4.81
C THR A 158 -3.20 -6.45 5.71
N LEU A 159 -2.51 -6.30 6.82
CA LEU A 159 -2.59 -5.16 7.72
C LEU A 159 -1.30 -4.37 7.63
N LEU A 160 -1.41 -3.07 7.44
CA LEU A 160 -0.30 -2.12 7.49
C LEU A 160 -0.65 -1.03 8.48
N ALA A 161 0.33 -0.60 9.28
CA ALA A 161 0.21 0.56 10.14
C ALA A 161 1.48 1.40 10.00
N ASP A 162 1.34 2.70 9.93
CA ASP A 162 2.48 3.61 9.75
C ASP A 162 2.32 4.90 10.55
N ALA A 163 3.47 5.51 10.85
CA ALA A 163 3.54 6.83 11.46
C ALA A 163 4.68 7.65 10.84
N LEU A 164 4.43 8.93 10.60
CA LEU A 164 5.40 9.91 10.11
C LEU A 164 5.36 11.14 10.98
N LEU A 165 6.47 11.42 11.69
CA LEU A 165 6.68 12.62 12.50
C LEU A 165 7.68 13.54 11.80
N LYS A 166 7.39 14.84 11.73
CA LYS A 166 8.30 15.86 11.20
C LYS A 166 8.39 17.06 12.11
N TYR A 167 9.60 17.58 12.27
CA TYR A 167 9.84 18.81 13.02
C TYR A 167 11.22 19.38 12.74
N SER A 168 11.30 20.64 12.33
CA SER A 168 12.55 21.41 12.19
C SER A 168 13.65 20.73 11.38
N GLY A 169 13.28 20.00 10.33
CA GLY A 169 14.18 19.24 9.46
C GLY A 169 14.32 17.77 9.84
N LEU A 170 13.93 17.36 11.04
CA LEU A 170 13.89 15.97 11.45
C LEU A 170 12.64 15.28 10.88
N ALA A 171 12.82 14.12 10.26
CA ALA A 171 11.72 13.22 9.92
C ALA A 171 11.99 11.83 10.50
N LEU A 172 10.98 11.28 11.19
CA LEU A 172 10.96 9.92 11.71
C LEU A 172 9.79 9.18 11.06
N TYR A 173 10.07 8.04 10.46
CA TYR A 173 9.07 7.20 9.82
C TYR A 173 9.15 5.78 10.35
N GLY A 174 7.99 5.18 10.65
CA GLY A 174 7.87 3.78 11.01
C GLY A 174 6.71 3.12 10.27
N GLU A 175 6.88 1.85 9.91
CA GLU A 175 5.84 1.03 9.29
C GLU A 175 5.87 -0.38 9.89
N TYR A 176 4.69 -0.91 10.20
CA TYR A 176 4.44 -2.30 10.53
C TYR A 176 3.60 -2.92 9.43
N ALA A 177 3.97 -4.10 8.98
CA ALA A 177 3.24 -4.88 7.98
C ALA A 177 3.01 -6.30 8.48
N MET A 178 1.81 -6.84 8.24
CA MET A 178 1.46 -8.22 8.49
C MET A 178 0.61 -8.76 7.32
N ARG A 179 0.92 -9.95 6.86
CA ARG A 179 0.12 -10.66 5.86
C ARG A 179 -0.10 -12.11 6.27
N ASP A 180 -1.37 -12.49 6.24
CA ASP A 180 -1.83 -13.87 6.49
C ASP A 180 -2.59 -14.43 5.29
N SER A 181 -2.67 -15.75 5.21
CA SER A 181 -3.50 -16.47 4.26
C SER A 181 -4.38 -17.49 4.97
N LYS A 182 -5.64 -17.59 4.57
CA LYS A 182 -6.59 -18.61 5.06
C LYS A 182 -6.38 -19.96 4.38
N ASN A 183 -5.68 -19.98 3.25
CA ASN A 183 -5.47 -21.15 2.41
C ASN A 183 -3.98 -21.49 2.35
N ASN A 184 -3.64 -22.67 1.81
CA ASN A 184 -2.25 -23.02 1.53
C ASN A 184 -1.61 -21.94 0.63
N PRO A 185 -0.53 -21.25 1.10
CA PRO A 185 0.12 -20.18 0.35
C PRO A 185 0.97 -20.67 -0.82
N VAL A 186 1.07 -21.97 -1.04
CA VAL A 186 1.92 -22.58 -2.07
C VAL A 186 1.09 -22.99 -3.28
N THR A 187 1.54 -22.61 -4.46
CA THR A 187 1.03 -23.12 -5.74
C THR A 187 2.05 -24.06 -6.36
N LYS A 188 1.60 -25.20 -6.83
CA LYS A 188 2.44 -26.25 -7.43
C LYS A 188 2.24 -26.30 -8.95
N SER A 189 3.34 -26.50 -9.67
CA SER A 189 3.32 -26.77 -11.11
C SER A 189 4.16 -28.01 -11.39
N ALA A 190 3.68 -28.86 -12.31
CA ALA A 190 4.31 -30.14 -12.62
C ALA A 190 5.76 -30.02 -13.17
N ASN A 191 6.13 -28.86 -13.72
CA ASN A 191 7.38 -28.69 -14.48
C ASN A 191 8.22 -27.49 -14.03
N VAL A 192 7.88 -26.84 -12.94
CA VAL A 192 8.56 -25.62 -12.46
C VAL A 192 8.56 -25.61 -10.94
N ASP A 193 9.54 -24.93 -10.33
CA ASP A 193 9.62 -24.76 -8.88
C ASP A 193 8.34 -24.20 -8.28
N ASP A 194 7.95 -24.70 -7.13
CA ASP A 194 6.79 -24.22 -6.37
C ASP A 194 6.91 -22.72 -6.09
N ARG A 195 5.85 -21.98 -6.31
CA ARG A 195 5.75 -20.57 -5.93
C ARG A 195 4.83 -20.39 -4.73
N PHE A 196 5.15 -19.44 -3.90
CA PHE A 196 4.41 -19.17 -2.67
C PHE A 196 4.17 -17.66 -2.49
N VAL A 197 3.14 -17.35 -1.74
CA VAL A 197 2.87 -15.99 -1.28
C VAL A 197 3.71 -15.71 -0.04
N PHE A 198 4.39 -14.58 -0.02
CA PHE A 198 5.12 -14.13 1.16
C PHE A 198 4.12 -13.73 2.26
N LEU A 199 4.16 -14.48 3.35
CA LEU A 199 3.37 -14.26 4.58
C LEU A 199 4.29 -13.88 5.73
N GLY A 200 3.72 -13.35 6.80
CA GLY A 200 4.43 -13.01 8.03
C GLY A 200 4.35 -11.53 8.37
N THR A 201 5.34 -11.04 9.11
CA THR A 201 5.39 -9.67 9.61
C THR A 201 6.68 -8.98 9.21
N GLY A 202 6.63 -7.65 9.11
CA GLY A 202 7.78 -6.81 8.85
C GLY A 202 7.67 -5.48 9.61
N ILE A 203 8.81 -4.95 10.03
CA ILE A 203 8.92 -3.65 10.70
C ILE A 203 9.96 -2.83 9.96
N LEU A 204 9.63 -1.57 9.69
CA LEU A 204 10.52 -0.56 9.18
C LEU A 204 10.60 0.60 10.16
N ALA A 205 11.80 1.11 10.40
CA ALA A 205 12.05 2.38 11.05
C ALA A 205 13.14 3.13 10.30
N GLN A 206 12.92 4.41 10.05
CA GLN A 206 13.91 5.26 9.40
C GLN A 206 13.86 6.68 9.96
N ALA A 207 15.00 7.37 9.93
CA ALA A 207 15.13 8.74 10.36
C ALA A 207 15.97 9.52 9.34
N SER A 208 15.65 10.80 9.17
CA SER A 208 16.45 11.72 8.37
C SER A 208 16.47 13.11 8.97
N TYR A 209 17.46 13.89 8.60
CA TYR A 209 17.55 15.29 8.97
C TYR A 209 17.97 16.17 7.78
N CYS A 210 17.11 17.11 7.45
CA CYS A 210 17.39 18.13 6.44
C CYS A 210 18.01 19.35 7.11
N PHE A 211 19.29 19.64 6.80
CA PHE A 211 19.97 20.82 7.32
C PHE A 211 19.35 22.10 6.74
N PRO A 212 19.37 23.22 7.50
CA PRO A 212 18.98 24.50 6.94
C PRO A 212 19.91 24.86 5.78
N SER A 213 19.36 25.45 4.71
CA SER A 213 20.19 26.08 3.68
C SER A 213 20.97 27.19 4.31
N MET A 214 22.29 27.22 4.08
CA MET A 214 23.14 28.34 4.41
C MET A 214 22.84 29.55 3.54
#